data_d672b9640f8721363f04e87d73b12ea3
#
_entry.id   d672b9640f8721363f04e87d73b12ea3
#
_cell.length_a   1.000
_cell.length_b   1.000
_cell.length_c   1.000
_cell.angle_alpha   90.00
_cell.angle_beta   90.00
_cell.angle_gamma   90.00
#
_symmetry.space_group_name_H-M   'P 1'
#
loop_
_entity.id
_entity.type
_entity.pdbx_description
1 polymer ?
#
loop_
_entity_poly.entity_id
_entity_poly.type
_entity_poly.pdbx_seq_one_letter_code
_entity_poly.pdbx_strand_id
1 'polypeptide(L)'
;MVMYTVDVYSGSDDSIIRDPHAQGVIMKATQGTGYVNPKCNHQWNLAGQLGKKRGLYHYAGGDNPVAEAQYFINNIKNYVGQGMLIIDWEGYQNSAWGNTNWVRQFVDEVHRLTGVWCVIYVQESALNQVANCAKDCAVWVAKYASMNWNSWTVPDMNVSNGAFGSIAGWQYTGGDMDRSIWYLDTNAWDKFAKPGAKPQTETPKPTPVPNQNNVKYDSWTDDLGVNWFKESGKFTITVDEGIVLRWGATTNSSKIGVLPKGSVVEYDAFAHSGGYVWIRQPRGNGQFGYLPTGEDRNGTRLNYWGKFTE
;
A
#
# COMPACT_ATOMS: atom_id res chain seq x y z
N MET A 1 -8.26 -4.22 2.00
CA MET A 1 -7.40 -3.75 3.14
C MET A 1 -6.05 -3.35 2.58
N VAL A 2 -5.37 -2.39 3.18
CA VAL A 2 -4.00 -2.00 2.80
C VAL A 2 -3.02 -2.50 3.86
N MET A 3 -1.74 -2.62 3.50
CA MET A 3 -0.65 -2.94 4.41
C MET A 3 0.41 -1.86 4.35
N TYR A 4 1.06 -1.59 5.47
CA TYR A 4 2.22 -0.71 5.53
C TYR A 4 3.49 -1.54 5.70
N THR A 5 4.54 -1.16 4.98
CA THR A 5 5.83 -1.84 5.06
C THR A 5 6.96 -0.84 5.15
N VAL A 6 8.09 -1.34 5.62
CA VAL A 6 9.41 -0.71 5.49
C VAL A 6 10.30 -1.58 4.65
N ASP A 7 11.30 -0.98 4.03
CA ASP A 7 12.38 -1.73 3.41
C ASP A 7 13.73 -1.35 4.03
N VAL A 8 14.64 -2.33 4.05
CA VAL A 8 15.88 -2.26 4.82
C VAL A 8 17.05 -2.91 4.07
N TYR A 9 18.25 -2.43 4.40
CA TYR A 9 19.52 -2.96 3.89
C TYR A 9 20.53 -3.12 5.04
N SER A 10 21.80 -3.39 4.73
CA SER A 10 22.83 -3.60 5.76
C SER A 10 23.11 -2.40 6.65
N GLY A 11 22.83 -1.17 6.18
CA GLY A 11 22.97 0.07 6.95
C GLY A 11 21.79 0.39 7.86
N SER A 12 20.65 -0.27 7.67
CA SER A 12 19.43 -0.01 8.44
C SER A 12 19.56 -0.50 9.89
N ASP A 13 18.97 0.29 10.81
CA ASP A 13 18.84 -0.09 12.21
C ASP A 13 17.63 -1.02 12.43
N ASP A 14 17.73 -1.93 13.39
CA ASP A 14 16.67 -2.88 13.74
C ASP A 14 15.39 -2.20 14.24
N SER A 15 15.46 -0.97 14.73
CA SER A 15 14.28 -0.19 15.16
C SER A 15 13.30 0.01 14.01
N ILE A 16 13.78 0.14 12.78
CA ILE A 16 12.93 0.23 11.57
C ILE A 16 12.07 -1.03 11.42
N ILE A 17 12.69 -2.21 11.60
CA ILE A 17 11.97 -3.49 11.54
C ILE A 17 10.97 -3.62 12.70
N ARG A 18 11.28 -3.02 13.86
CA ARG A 18 10.44 -3.07 15.06
C ARG A 18 9.32 -2.04 15.08
N ASP A 19 9.27 -1.10 14.13
CA ASP A 19 8.23 -0.08 14.09
C ASP A 19 6.84 -0.75 14.07
N PRO A 20 5.94 -0.42 15.02
CA PRO A 20 4.65 -1.10 15.16
C PRO A 20 3.68 -0.84 14.00
N HIS A 21 3.87 0.22 13.21
CA HIS A 21 3.03 0.50 12.05
C HIS A 21 3.37 -0.39 10.85
N ALA A 22 4.61 -0.88 10.75
CA ALA A 22 5.04 -1.76 9.68
C ALA A 22 4.48 -3.17 9.88
N GLN A 23 3.60 -3.60 9.01
CA GLN A 23 3.02 -4.95 8.97
C GLN A 23 3.88 -5.92 8.15
N GLY A 24 4.78 -5.40 7.35
CA GLY A 24 5.74 -6.17 6.56
C GLY A 24 7.09 -5.48 6.44
N VAL A 25 8.11 -6.26 6.12
CA VAL A 25 9.49 -5.80 5.93
C VAL A 25 10.04 -6.42 4.64
N ILE A 26 10.69 -5.59 3.84
CA ILE A 26 11.35 -5.99 2.61
C ILE A 26 12.85 -5.79 2.78
N MET A 27 13.63 -6.86 2.71
CA MET A 27 15.05 -6.84 3.02
C MET A 27 15.90 -6.95 1.75
N LYS A 28 16.94 -6.12 1.64
CA LYS A 28 17.98 -6.34 0.64
C LYS A 28 18.59 -7.73 0.83
N ALA A 29 18.62 -8.52 -0.23
CA ALA A 29 19.31 -9.81 -0.21
C ALA A 29 20.65 -9.71 -0.94
N THR A 30 20.62 -9.22 -2.17
CA THR A 30 21.79 -9.19 -3.05
C THR A 30 21.84 -7.94 -3.91
N GLN A 31 22.99 -7.68 -4.53
CA GLN A 31 23.16 -6.66 -5.57
C GLN A 31 24.17 -7.14 -6.60
N GLY A 32 23.85 -6.98 -7.90
CA GLY A 32 24.70 -7.48 -8.97
C GLY A 32 25.03 -8.96 -8.79
N THR A 33 26.22 -9.36 -9.18
CA THR A 33 26.71 -10.75 -9.01
C THR A 33 27.76 -10.90 -7.90
N GLY A 34 28.01 -9.86 -7.10
CA GLY A 34 29.12 -9.83 -6.14
C GLY A 34 28.76 -9.45 -4.70
N TYR A 35 27.55 -8.99 -4.43
CA TYR A 35 27.18 -8.53 -3.09
C TYR A 35 26.02 -9.34 -2.49
N VAL A 36 26.22 -9.78 -1.25
CA VAL A 36 25.17 -10.34 -0.37
C VAL A 36 25.03 -9.47 0.86
N ASN A 37 23.83 -9.08 1.22
CA ASN A 37 23.57 -8.31 2.45
C ASN A 37 23.92 -9.16 3.68
N PRO A 38 24.94 -8.81 4.46
CA PRO A 38 25.38 -9.60 5.62
C PRO A 38 24.32 -9.63 6.75
N LYS A 39 23.39 -8.68 6.77
CA LYS A 39 22.29 -8.65 7.75
C LYS A 39 21.01 -9.33 7.27
N CYS A 40 20.92 -9.81 6.03
CA CYS A 40 19.70 -10.34 5.44
C CYS A 40 19.05 -11.42 6.30
N ASN A 41 19.80 -12.42 6.72
CA ASN A 41 19.28 -13.51 7.57
C ASN A 41 18.80 -13.01 8.95
N HIS A 42 19.55 -12.09 9.56
CA HIS A 42 19.15 -11.47 10.82
C HIS A 42 17.84 -10.70 10.67
N GLN A 43 17.75 -9.83 9.67
CA GLN A 43 16.57 -9.01 9.39
C GLN A 43 15.34 -9.88 9.07
N TRP A 44 15.52 -10.95 8.30
CA TRP A 44 14.48 -11.93 7.98
C TRP A 44 13.94 -12.63 9.23
N ASN A 45 14.84 -13.08 10.10
CA ASN A 45 14.47 -13.77 11.33
C ASN A 45 13.77 -12.81 12.31
N LEU A 46 14.28 -11.59 12.47
CA LEU A 46 13.68 -10.58 13.33
C LEU A 46 12.25 -10.22 12.84
N ALA A 47 12.06 -9.98 11.55
CA ALA A 47 10.73 -9.72 10.99
C ALA A 47 9.78 -10.91 11.24
N GLY A 48 10.26 -12.14 11.09
CA GLY A 48 9.48 -13.36 11.37
C GLY A 48 9.09 -13.50 12.83
N GLN A 49 10.01 -13.24 13.77
CA GLN A 49 9.73 -13.25 15.22
C GLN A 49 8.68 -12.21 15.62
N LEU A 50 8.61 -11.10 14.91
CA LEU A 50 7.61 -10.04 15.09
C LEU A 50 6.28 -10.32 14.36
N GLY A 51 6.14 -11.47 13.69
CA GLY A 51 4.93 -11.83 12.95
C GLY A 51 4.69 -11.01 11.69
N LYS A 52 5.71 -10.29 11.20
CA LYS A 52 5.59 -9.41 10.03
C LYS A 52 5.68 -10.20 8.73
N LYS A 53 4.98 -9.73 7.70
CA LYS A 53 5.15 -10.23 6.33
C LYS A 53 6.54 -9.89 5.82
N ARG A 54 7.08 -10.72 4.94
CA ARG A 54 8.47 -10.62 4.50
C ARG A 54 8.59 -10.57 2.99
N GLY A 55 9.57 -9.82 2.51
CA GLY A 55 9.99 -9.79 1.12
C GLY A 55 11.51 -9.68 1.02
N LEU A 56 12.06 -10.09 -0.10
CA LEU A 56 13.49 -10.01 -0.39
C LEU A 56 13.69 -9.31 -1.72
N TYR A 57 14.60 -8.34 -1.76
CA TYR A 57 14.92 -7.67 -3.00
C TYR A 57 16.35 -7.90 -3.46
N HIS A 58 16.49 -7.96 -4.78
CA HIS A 58 17.75 -7.88 -5.50
C HIS A 58 17.88 -6.49 -6.12
N TYR A 59 18.96 -5.79 -5.81
CA TYR A 59 19.30 -4.51 -6.44
C TYR A 59 20.06 -4.76 -7.74
N ALA A 60 19.54 -4.27 -8.85
CA ALA A 60 20.17 -4.47 -10.17
C ALA A 60 21.53 -3.79 -10.26
N GLY A 61 22.58 -4.56 -10.57
CA GLY A 61 23.90 -4.03 -10.86
C GLY A 61 24.08 -3.62 -12.32
N GLY A 62 23.28 -4.21 -13.20
CA GLY A 62 23.28 -3.94 -14.64
C GLY A 62 24.23 -4.84 -15.43
N ASP A 63 24.78 -5.88 -14.83
CA ASP A 63 25.51 -6.93 -15.53
C ASP A 63 24.53 -7.83 -16.33
N ASN A 64 24.90 -9.07 -16.58
CA ASN A 64 24.01 -10.00 -17.27
C ASN A 64 22.76 -10.32 -16.41
N PRO A 65 21.53 -10.02 -16.88
CA PRO A 65 20.32 -10.18 -16.07
C PRO A 65 20.04 -11.63 -15.65
N VAL A 66 20.40 -12.60 -16.48
CA VAL A 66 20.25 -14.02 -16.16
C VAL A 66 21.24 -14.44 -15.06
N ALA A 67 22.48 -13.96 -15.11
CA ALA A 67 23.48 -14.23 -14.08
C ALA A 67 23.10 -13.57 -12.74
N GLU A 68 22.57 -12.32 -12.76
CA GLU A 68 22.10 -11.65 -11.54
C GLU A 68 20.88 -12.36 -10.95
N ALA A 69 19.94 -12.82 -11.77
CA ALA A 69 18.78 -13.61 -11.31
C ALA A 69 19.23 -14.94 -10.66
N GLN A 70 20.17 -15.65 -11.27
CA GLN A 70 20.74 -16.88 -10.72
C GLN A 70 21.47 -16.62 -9.40
N TYR A 71 22.25 -15.53 -9.34
CA TYR A 71 22.94 -15.11 -8.13
C TYR A 71 21.95 -14.80 -7.01
N PHE A 72 20.89 -14.03 -7.29
CA PHE A 72 19.82 -13.75 -6.35
C PHE A 72 19.21 -15.04 -5.79
N ILE A 73 18.70 -15.92 -6.66
CA ILE A 73 18.01 -17.13 -6.23
C ILE A 73 18.93 -18.09 -5.50
N ASN A 74 20.18 -18.24 -5.90
CA ASN A 74 21.14 -19.10 -5.21
C ASN A 74 21.39 -18.67 -3.76
N ASN A 75 21.37 -17.37 -3.49
CA ASN A 75 21.56 -16.81 -2.15
C ASN A 75 20.30 -16.84 -1.28
N ILE A 76 19.11 -16.93 -1.88
CA ILE A 76 17.84 -16.90 -1.14
C ILE A 76 17.00 -18.18 -1.27
N LYS A 77 17.56 -19.25 -1.84
CA LYS A 77 16.81 -20.49 -2.15
C LYS A 77 15.98 -21.04 -0.98
N ASN A 78 16.46 -20.85 0.26
CA ASN A 78 15.77 -21.31 1.46
C ASN A 78 14.55 -20.42 1.83
N TYR A 79 14.38 -19.26 1.21
CA TYR A 79 13.32 -18.31 1.47
C TYR A 79 12.27 -18.27 0.35
N VAL A 80 12.55 -18.89 -0.79
CA VAL A 80 11.62 -18.99 -1.92
C VAL A 80 10.30 -19.64 -1.45
N GLY A 81 9.19 -19.01 -1.78
CA GLY A 81 7.87 -19.44 -1.34
C GLY A 81 7.46 -18.99 0.07
N GLN A 82 8.35 -18.32 0.82
CA GLN A 82 8.09 -17.81 2.16
C GLN A 82 7.96 -16.29 2.23
N GLY A 83 8.40 -15.58 1.21
CA GLY A 83 8.30 -14.13 1.09
C GLY A 83 8.27 -13.67 -0.36
N MET A 84 7.84 -12.44 -0.56
CA MET A 84 7.77 -11.80 -1.87
C MET A 84 9.17 -11.64 -2.46
N LEU A 85 9.33 -11.93 -3.75
CA LEU A 85 10.58 -11.71 -4.48
C LEU A 85 10.47 -10.40 -5.27
N ILE A 86 11.48 -9.55 -5.15
CA ILE A 86 11.45 -8.20 -5.72
C ILE A 86 12.74 -7.96 -6.52
N ILE A 87 12.60 -7.39 -7.70
CA ILE A 87 13.68 -6.73 -8.42
C ILE A 87 13.62 -5.24 -8.17
N ASP A 88 14.70 -4.68 -7.69
CA ASP A 88 14.90 -3.28 -7.45
C ASP A 88 15.63 -2.66 -8.64
N TRP A 89 14.87 -1.90 -9.47
CA TRP A 89 15.35 -1.27 -10.69
C TRP A 89 15.52 0.22 -10.49
N GLU A 90 16.75 0.63 -10.19
CA GLU A 90 17.16 2.03 -9.98
C GLU A 90 18.38 2.38 -10.84
N GLY A 91 18.60 3.70 -11.03
CA GLY A 91 19.72 4.19 -11.84
C GLY A 91 21.06 4.22 -11.13
N TYR A 92 21.09 4.33 -9.81
CA TYR A 92 22.34 4.41 -9.07
C TYR A 92 23.07 3.05 -9.08
N GLN A 93 24.35 3.04 -9.45
CA GLN A 93 25.18 1.82 -9.57
C GLN A 93 24.60 0.71 -10.49
N ASN A 94 23.78 1.07 -11.46
CA ASN A 94 23.16 0.17 -12.42
C ASN A 94 23.63 0.53 -13.84
N SER A 95 24.56 -0.25 -14.38
CA SER A 95 25.16 -0.01 -15.71
C SER A 95 24.19 -0.24 -16.87
N ALA A 96 23.08 -0.97 -16.63
CA ALA A 96 22.05 -1.26 -17.63
C ALA A 96 20.86 -0.27 -17.56
N TRP A 97 20.93 0.77 -16.73
CA TRP A 97 19.83 1.74 -16.60
C TRP A 97 19.38 2.29 -17.95
N GLY A 98 18.08 2.24 -18.19
CA GLY A 98 17.49 2.59 -19.49
C GLY A 98 17.27 1.41 -20.44
N ASN A 99 17.84 0.24 -20.17
CA ASN A 99 17.62 -0.96 -20.98
C ASN A 99 16.27 -1.60 -20.68
N THR A 100 15.31 -1.40 -21.57
CA THR A 100 13.93 -1.87 -21.41
C THR A 100 13.76 -3.40 -21.43
N ASN A 101 14.79 -4.16 -21.80
CA ASN A 101 14.75 -5.63 -21.86
C ASN A 101 15.44 -6.28 -20.65
N TRP A 102 16.22 -5.54 -19.89
CA TRP A 102 17.03 -6.13 -18.81
C TRP A 102 16.14 -6.73 -17.71
N VAL A 103 15.18 -5.97 -17.20
CA VAL A 103 14.26 -6.44 -16.16
C VAL A 103 13.40 -7.59 -16.65
N ARG A 104 12.96 -7.56 -17.91
CA ARG A 104 12.22 -8.68 -18.50
C ARG A 104 13.00 -9.99 -18.45
N GLN A 105 14.27 -9.97 -18.85
CA GLN A 105 15.12 -11.16 -18.81
C GLN A 105 15.40 -11.64 -17.38
N PHE A 106 15.57 -10.72 -16.45
CA PHE A 106 15.76 -11.04 -15.02
C PHE A 106 14.54 -11.76 -14.44
N VAL A 107 13.34 -11.19 -14.61
CA VAL A 107 12.11 -11.77 -14.03
C VAL A 107 11.70 -13.08 -14.70
N ASP A 108 11.99 -13.24 -15.99
CA ASP A 108 11.79 -14.51 -16.71
C ASP A 108 12.67 -15.61 -16.12
N GLU A 109 13.95 -15.32 -15.86
CA GLU A 109 14.87 -16.29 -15.25
C GLU A 109 14.49 -16.61 -13.81
N VAL A 110 14.10 -15.61 -12.99
CA VAL A 110 13.58 -15.86 -11.64
C VAL A 110 12.36 -16.78 -11.70
N HIS A 111 11.42 -16.49 -12.59
CA HIS A 111 10.23 -17.32 -12.76
C HIS A 111 10.59 -18.75 -13.24
N ARG A 112 11.51 -18.88 -14.18
CA ARG A 112 12.00 -20.18 -14.65
C ARG A 112 12.59 -21.03 -13.52
N LEU A 113 13.32 -20.39 -12.60
CA LEU A 113 14.00 -21.08 -11.49
C LEU A 113 13.05 -21.42 -10.33
N THR A 114 12.01 -20.61 -10.11
CA THR A 114 11.23 -20.67 -8.87
C THR A 114 9.74 -20.89 -9.09
N GLY A 115 9.23 -20.60 -10.29
CA GLY A 115 7.80 -20.51 -10.58
C GLY A 115 7.13 -19.26 -10.00
N VAL A 116 7.90 -18.33 -9.40
CA VAL A 116 7.41 -17.09 -8.78
C VAL A 116 7.70 -15.90 -9.70
N TRP A 117 6.72 -15.06 -9.96
CA TRP A 117 6.93 -13.77 -10.62
C TRP A 117 7.36 -12.70 -9.61
N CYS A 118 8.40 -11.95 -9.95
CA CYS A 118 8.84 -10.83 -9.12
C CYS A 118 7.83 -9.69 -9.11
N VAL A 119 7.80 -8.96 -7.99
CA VAL A 119 7.34 -7.58 -7.98
C VAL A 119 8.51 -6.70 -8.45
N ILE A 120 8.21 -5.66 -9.22
CA ILE A 120 9.21 -4.73 -9.74
C ILE A 120 9.11 -3.44 -8.94
N TYR A 121 10.18 -3.10 -8.21
CA TYR A 121 10.34 -1.77 -7.64
C TYR A 121 10.99 -0.85 -8.66
N VAL A 122 10.41 0.33 -8.86
CA VAL A 122 10.89 1.33 -9.82
C VAL A 122 10.35 2.71 -9.49
N GLN A 123 11.14 3.76 -9.71
CA GLN A 123 10.64 5.13 -9.64
C GLN A 123 9.59 5.42 -10.73
N GLU A 124 8.58 6.25 -10.40
CA GLU A 124 7.48 6.58 -11.32
C GLU A 124 7.95 7.04 -12.71
N SER A 125 8.99 7.88 -12.76
CA SER A 125 9.52 8.43 -14.01
C SER A 125 10.17 7.39 -14.94
N ALA A 126 10.43 6.17 -14.42
CA ALA A 126 11.07 5.08 -15.18
C ALA A 126 10.14 3.88 -15.44
N LEU A 127 8.84 4.02 -15.19
CA LEU A 127 7.85 2.96 -15.45
C LEU A 127 7.86 2.45 -16.90
N ASN A 128 8.24 3.30 -17.86
CA ASN A 128 8.38 2.91 -19.25
C ASN A 128 9.49 1.88 -19.51
N GLN A 129 10.51 1.84 -18.65
CA GLN A 129 11.64 0.89 -18.77
C GLN A 129 11.23 -0.55 -18.43
N VAL A 130 10.14 -0.74 -17.69
CA VAL A 130 9.65 -2.05 -17.23
C VAL A 130 8.28 -2.40 -17.79
N ALA A 131 7.79 -1.63 -18.74
CA ALA A 131 6.44 -1.76 -19.32
C ALA A 131 6.16 -3.15 -19.93
N ASN A 132 7.17 -3.80 -20.51
CA ASN A 132 7.07 -5.15 -21.08
C ASN A 132 6.89 -6.27 -20.03
N CYS A 133 7.02 -5.96 -18.75
CA CYS A 133 6.78 -6.90 -17.65
C CYS A 133 5.34 -6.85 -17.12
N ALA A 134 4.55 -5.84 -17.51
CA ALA A 134 3.24 -5.54 -16.93
C ALA A 134 2.21 -6.66 -17.02
N LYS A 135 2.38 -7.59 -17.99
CA LYS A 135 1.48 -8.73 -18.17
C LYS A 135 1.66 -9.81 -17.08
N ASP A 136 2.87 -9.94 -16.55
CA ASP A 136 3.24 -11.07 -15.69
C ASP A 136 3.64 -10.63 -14.27
N CYS A 137 4.13 -9.40 -14.10
CA CYS A 137 4.66 -8.87 -12.85
C CYS A 137 3.74 -7.79 -12.26
N ALA A 138 3.79 -7.63 -10.95
CA ALA A 138 3.22 -6.46 -10.27
C ALA A 138 4.28 -5.36 -10.14
N VAL A 139 3.84 -4.12 -9.88
CA VAL A 139 4.73 -2.97 -9.71
C VAL A 139 4.57 -2.33 -8.34
N TRP A 140 5.72 -2.02 -7.71
CA TRP A 140 5.87 -1.22 -6.52
C TRP A 140 6.57 0.09 -6.92
N VAL A 141 5.83 1.18 -6.89
CA VAL A 141 6.30 2.46 -7.45
C VAL A 141 6.91 3.32 -6.35
N ALA A 142 8.07 3.91 -6.60
CA ALA A 142 8.64 4.97 -5.76
C ALA A 142 8.24 6.34 -6.30
N LYS A 143 7.64 7.15 -5.41
CA LYS A 143 7.34 8.56 -5.66
C LYS A 143 7.17 9.28 -4.33
N TYR A 144 8.04 10.23 -4.05
CA TYR A 144 8.08 10.92 -2.77
C TYR A 144 7.45 12.32 -2.86
N ALA A 145 6.62 12.65 -1.88
CA ALA A 145 6.14 14.02 -1.71
C ALA A 145 7.26 14.95 -1.31
N SER A 146 8.16 14.47 -0.44
CA SER A 146 9.35 15.17 0.05
C SER A 146 10.27 14.17 0.74
N MET A 147 11.58 14.42 0.69
CA MET A 147 12.56 13.65 1.48
C MET A 147 12.46 13.93 2.98
N ASN A 148 11.72 14.96 3.39
CA ASN A 148 11.47 15.28 4.80
C ASN A 148 10.11 14.75 5.30
N TRP A 149 9.44 13.88 4.54
CA TRP A 149 8.17 13.31 4.94
C TRP A 149 8.39 12.14 5.90
N ASN A 150 8.37 12.41 7.21
CA ASN A 150 8.67 11.44 8.26
C ASN A 150 7.39 10.95 8.95
N SER A 151 6.37 10.61 8.17
CA SER A 151 5.05 10.25 8.67
C SER A 151 4.53 8.95 8.07
N TRP A 152 3.76 8.19 8.85
CA TRP A 152 2.96 7.08 8.35
C TRP A 152 1.67 7.51 7.64
N THR A 153 1.34 8.80 7.69
CA THR A 153 0.28 9.36 6.84
C THR A 153 0.73 9.32 5.38
N VAL A 154 -0.03 8.66 4.54
CA VAL A 154 0.24 8.59 3.10
C VAL A 154 -0.02 9.96 2.48
N PRO A 155 0.91 10.51 1.68
CA PRO A 155 0.70 11.79 1.01
C PRO A 155 -0.48 11.73 0.04
N ASP A 156 -1.22 12.82 -0.10
CA ASP A 156 -2.24 12.94 -1.15
C ASP A 156 -1.57 13.29 -2.48
N MET A 157 -1.21 12.27 -3.22
CA MET A 157 -0.54 12.37 -4.51
C MET A 157 -1.08 11.35 -5.50
N ASN A 158 -1.18 11.75 -6.75
CA ASN A 158 -1.46 10.80 -7.83
C ASN A 158 -0.19 10.04 -8.20
N VAL A 159 -0.24 8.71 -8.24
CA VAL A 159 0.87 7.83 -8.63
C VAL A 159 0.48 7.09 -9.91
N SER A 160 1.30 7.25 -10.93
CA SER A 160 1.08 6.54 -12.20
C SER A 160 1.34 5.04 -12.04
N ASN A 161 0.55 4.24 -12.76
CA ASN A 161 0.77 2.81 -12.90
C ASN A 161 1.47 2.43 -14.21
N GLY A 162 1.79 3.40 -15.08
CA GLY A 162 2.40 3.13 -16.39
C GLY A 162 1.58 2.16 -17.23
N ALA A 163 2.22 1.09 -17.71
CA ALA A 163 1.58 0.02 -18.48
C ALA A 163 0.89 -1.04 -17.60
N PHE A 164 1.06 -1.00 -16.28
CA PHE A 164 0.46 -1.96 -15.36
C PHE A 164 -1.01 -1.63 -15.12
N GLY A 165 -1.83 -2.65 -14.90
CA GLY A 165 -3.27 -2.45 -14.63
C GLY A 165 -3.53 -1.64 -13.36
N SER A 166 -2.68 -1.81 -12.34
CA SER A 166 -2.65 -1.03 -11.09
C SER A 166 -1.28 -1.16 -10.43
N ILE A 167 -0.98 -0.29 -9.46
CA ILE A 167 0.19 -0.46 -8.60
C ILE A 167 -0.14 -1.41 -7.46
N ALA A 168 0.78 -2.32 -7.12
CA ALA A 168 0.65 -3.21 -5.97
C ALA A 168 1.08 -2.51 -4.68
N GLY A 169 2.12 -1.69 -4.76
CA GLY A 169 2.65 -0.89 -3.65
C GLY A 169 3.13 0.47 -4.11
N TRP A 170 3.23 1.38 -3.16
CA TRP A 170 3.80 2.71 -3.33
C TRP A 170 4.73 3.03 -2.18
N GLN A 171 6.02 3.23 -2.47
CA GLN A 171 6.98 3.79 -1.54
C GLN A 171 6.87 5.32 -1.62
N TYR A 172 6.37 5.93 -0.53
CA TYR A 172 6.01 7.33 -0.53
C TYR A 172 6.98 8.23 0.24
N THR A 173 7.97 7.64 0.93
CA THR A 173 9.06 8.35 1.59
C THR A 173 10.30 7.47 1.73
N GLY A 174 11.47 8.09 1.73
CA GLY A 174 12.79 7.47 1.89
C GLY A 174 13.77 8.38 2.60
N GLY A 175 13.28 9.25 3.51
CA GLY A 175 14.10 10.21 4.24
C GLY A 175 14.76 9.62 5.48
N ASP A 176 13.98 9.44 6.55
CA ASP A 176 14.43 8.81 7.81
C ASP A 176 14.33 7.29 7.76
N MET A 177 13.29 6.77 7.09
CA MET A 177 13.10 5.36 6.74
C MET A 177 12.24 5.24 5.48
N ASP A 178 12.37 4.14 4.79
CA ASP A 178 11.58 3.82 3.60
C ASP A 178 10.20 3.29 4.02
N ARG A 179 9.14 4.07 3.76
CA ARG A 179 7.76 3.68 4.06
C ARG A 179 6.96 3.45 2.81
N SER A 180 6.23 2.36 2.80
CA SER A 180 5.35 2.00 1.69
C SER A 180 3.96 1.65 2.15
N ILE A 181 2.98 1.98 1.31
CA ILE A 181 1.62 1.45 1.38
C ILE A 181 1.46 0.40 0.28
N TRP A 182 0.85 -0.74 0.63
CA TRP A 182 0.51 -1.81 -0.30
C TRP A 182 -0.99 -1.97 -0.40
N TYR A 183 -1.50 -2.01 -1.61
CA TYR A 183 -2.91 -2.19 -1.92
C TYR A 183 -3.30 -3.68 -1.93
N LEU A 184 -2.73 -4.42 -0.99
CA LEU A 184 -2.87 -5.85 -0.78
C LEU A 184 -3.26 -6.10 0.69
N ASP A 185 -3.98 -7.18 0.96
CA ASP A 185 -4.08 -7.72 2.30
C ASP A 185 -3.00 -8.80 2.55
N THR A 186 -2.93 -9.30 3.76
CA THR A 186 -1.93 -10.31 4.16
C THR A 186 -2.04 -11.61 3.37
N ASN A 187 -3.24 -12.00 2.93
CA ASN A 187 -3.45 -13.21 2.14
C ASN A 187 -2.99 -13.00 0.69
N ALA A 188 -3.24 -11.81 0.13
CA ALA A 188 -2.75 -11.45 -1.19
C ALA A 188 -1.22 -11.35 -1.19
N TRP A 189 -0.61 -10.78 -0.13
CA TRP A 189 0.84 -10.77 0.05
C TRP A 189 1.44 -12.18 -0.02
N ASP A 190 0.85 -13.14 0.71
CA ASP A 190 1.35 -14.51 0.73
C ASP A 190 1.23 -15.21 -0.63
N LYS A 191 0.23 -14.85 -1.44
CA LYS A 191 0.09 -15.36 -2.81
C LYS A 191 1.26 -14.93 -3.70
N PHE A 192 1.73 -13.69 -3.57
CA PHE A 192 2.89 -13.20 -4.35
C PHE A 192 4.18 -13.97 -4.07
N ALA A 193 4.29 -14.63 -2.91
CA ALA A 193 5.44 -15.46 -2.57
C ALA A 193 5.38 -16.86 -3.19
N LYS A 194 4.24 -17.31 -3.72
CA LYS A 194 4.01 -18.70 -4.12
C LYS A 194 4.21 -18.94 -5.61
N PRO A 195 4.78 -20.11 -5.98
CA PRO A 195 4.82 -20.54 -7.38
C PRO A 195 3.43 -20.62 -8.00
N GLY A 196 3.33 -20.23 -9.27
CA GLY A 196 2.07 -20.28 -10.04
C GLY A 196 1.06 -19.19 -9.71
N ALA A 197 1.31 -18.39 -8.70
CA ALA A 197 0.57 -17.15 -8.53
C ALA A 197 1.00 -16.20 -9.65
N LYS A 198 0.12 -15.96 -10.63
CA LYS A 198 0.26 -14.73 -11.39
C LYS A 198 0.04 -13.60 -10.39
N PRO A 199 0.89 -12.58 -10.36
CA PRO A 199 0.54 -11.31 -9.78
C PRO A 199 -0.59 -10.74 -10.64
N GLN A 200 -1.78 -11.27 -10.49
CA GLN A 200 -2.92 -10.45 -10.77
C GLN A 200 -2.80 -9.34 -9.73
N THR A 201 -2.36 -8.18 -10.18
CA THR A 201 -3.04 -6.98 -9.77
C THR A 201 -4.50 -7.20 -10.19
N GLU A 202 -5.21 -8.05 -9.44
CA GLU A 202 -6.57 -7.67 -9.20
C GLU A 202 -6.38 -6.27 -8.66
N THR A 203 -6.71 -5.27 -9.48
CA THR A 203 -7.26 -4.03 -8.92
C THR A 203 -7.96 -4.52 -7.69
N PRO A 204 -7.64 -4.12 -6.43
CA PRO A 204 -8.46 -4.54 -5.35
C PRO A 204 -9.86 -4.23 -5.88
N LYS A 205 -10.46 -5.27 -6.45
CA LYS A 205 -11.87 -5.23 -6.72
C LYS A 205 -12.31 -5.04 -5.31
N PRO A 206 -12.74 -3.81 -4.98
CA PRO A 206 -13.02 -3.47 -3.60
C PRO A 206 -13.67 -4.71 -3.11
N THR A 207 -13.11 -5.33 -2.05
CA THR A 207 -13.67 -6.57 -1.48
C THR A 207 -15.13 -6.27 -1.53
N PRO A 208 -15.98 -7.03 -2.20
CA PRO A 208 -17.35 -6.60 -2.31
C PRO A 208 -17.74 -6.33 -0.88
N VAL A 209 -17.71 -5.09 -0.49
CA VAL A 209 -18.65 -4.58 0.49
C VAL A 209 -19.93 -5.16 -0.02
N PRO A 210 -20.65 -6.07 0.70
CA PRO A 210 -21.65 -6.94 0.13
C PRO A 210 -22.44 -6.12 -0.86
N ASN A 211 -22.31 -6.47 -2.08
CA ASN A 211 -22.61 -5.85 -3.35
C ASN A 211 -23.62 -4.69 -3.23
N GLN A 212 -23.13 -3.46 -2.97
CA GLN A 212 -23.98 -2.26 -3.00
C GLN A 212 -24.36 -1.87 -4.44
N ASN A 213 -23.94 -2.66 -5.44
CA ASN A 213 -24.24 -2.41 -6.83
C ASN A 213 -25.68 -2.67 -7.25
N ASN A 214 -26.63 -2.74 -6.29
CA ASN A 214 -28.06 -2.69 -6.56
C ASN A 214 -28.90 -2.07 -5.42
N VAL A 215 -28.29 -1.50 -4.40
CA VAL A 215 -29.04 -0.64 -3.49
C VAL A 215 -29.11 0.75 -4.15
N LYS A 216 -30.24 1.05 -4.75
CA LYS A 216 -30.53 2.41 -5.24
C LYS A 216 -30.80 3.27 -4.01
N TYR A 217 -29.73 3.89 -3.48
CA TYR A 217 -29.90 4.87 -2.40
C TYR A 217 -30.66 6.07 -2.93
N ASP A 218 -31.64 6.52 -2.19
CA ASP A 218 -32.13 7.89 -2.36
C ASP A 218 -30.99 8.84 -2.09
N SER A 219 -30.72 9.76 -3.01
CA SER A 219 -29.62 10.70 -2.91
C SER A 219 -30.07 12.12 -3.16
N TRP A 220 -29.37 13.08 -2.57
CA TRP A 220 -29.55 14.51 -2.81
C TRP A 220 -28.23 15.24 -2.69
N THR A 221 -28.15 16.42 -3.27
CA THR A 221 -27.01 17.32 -3.12
C THR A 221 -27.42 18.45 -2.15
N ASP A 222 -26.57 18.72 -1.16
CA ASP A 222 -26.80 19.85 -0.23
C ASP A 222 -26.33 21.19 -0.81
N ASP A 223 -26.59 22.27 -0.09
CA ASP A 223 -26.24 23.65 -0.49
C ASP A 223 -24.71 23.87 -0.62
N LEU A 224 -23.90 22.99 -0.10
CA LEU A 224 -22.43 23.00 -0.21
C LEU A 224 -21.90 22.15 -1.38
N GLY A 225 -22.81 21.56 -2.17
CA GLY A 225 -22.47 20.71 -3.31
C GLY A 225 -22.04 19.29 -2.93
N VAL A 226 -22.27 18.85 -1.69
CA VAL A 226 -21.98 17.49 -1.24
C VAL A 226 -23.15 16.57 -1.62
N ASN A 227 -22.83 15.48 -2.33
CA ASN A 227 -23.83 14.48 -2.68
C ASN A 227 -23.97 13.44 -1.55
N TRP A 228 -25.17 13.41 -0.94
CA TRP A 228 -25.53 12.53 0.16
C TRP A 228 -26.32 11.33 -0.30
N PHE A 229 -26.08 10.18 0.33
CA PHE A 229 -26.79 8.94 0.13
C PHE A 229 -27.50 8.56 1.42
N LYS A 230 -28.81 8.28 1.33
CA LYS A 230 -29.63 7.93 2.48
C LYS A 230 -29.30 6.53 2.98
N GLU A 231 -28.78 6.43 4.18
CA GLU A 231 -28.49 5.20 4.89
C GLU A 231 -28.53 5.47 6.38
N SER A 232 -29.20 4.65 7.16
CA SER A 232 -29.29 4.82 8.62
C SER A 232 -28.57 3.70 9.33
N GLY A 233 -27.94 4.04 10.45
CA GLY A 233 -27.23 3.05 11.27
C GLY A 233 -26.52 3.71 12.44
N LYS A 234 -25.63 2.94 13.08
CA LYS A 234 -24.79 3.39 14.19
C LYS A 234 -23.34 3.21 13.83
N PHE A 235 -22.52 4.17 14.22
CA PHE A 235 -21.07 4.12 14.03
C PHE A 235 -20.39 4.23 15.39
N THR A 236 -19.62 3.19 15.78
CA THR A 236 -18.83 3.17 17.01
C THR A 236 -17.38 3.49 16.71
N ILE A 237 -16.85 4.57 17.29
CA ILE A 237 -15.46 5.02 17.11
C ILE A 237 -14.48 4.02 17.72
N THR A 238 -13.44 3.61 16.97
CA THR A 238 -12.43 2.66 17.45
C THR A 238 -11.01 3.24 17.49
N VAL A 239 -10.78 4.42 16.92
CA VAL A 239 -9.48 5.10 16.96
C VAL A 239 -9.26 5.78 18.31
N ASP A 240 -8.05 5.69 18.84
CA ASP A 240 -7.73 6.13 20.20
C ASP A 240 -7.79 7.66 20.38
N GLU A 241 -7.40 8.41 19.36
CA GLU A 241 -7.45 9.89 19.32
C GLU A 241 -8.87 10.46 19.25
N GLY A 242 -9.88 9.61 19.05
CA GLY A 242 -11.25 10.05 18.80
C GLY A 242 -11.42 10.72 17.43
N ILE A 243 -12.63 11.22 17.15
CA ILE A 243 -12.94 11.85 15.86
C ILE A 243 -13.61 13.22 16.09
N VAL A 244 -13.22 14.21 15.29
CA VAL A 244 -13.80 15.56 15.34
C VAL A 244 -15.17 15.58 14.67
N LEU A 245 -16.21 15.86 15.42
CA LEU A 245 -17.55 16.16 14.93
C LEU A 245 -17.60 17.64 14.50
N ARG A 246 -18.21 17.95 13.36
CA ARG A 246 -18.19 19.26 12.72
C ARG A 246 -19.58 19.72 12.28
N TRP A 247 -19.71 21.02 11.96
CA TRP A 247 -20.95 21.60 11.41
C TRP A 247 -21.07 21.46 9.88
N GLY A 248 -20.14 20.84 9.19
CA GLY A 248 -20.18 20.56 7.74
C GLY A 248 -19.26 19.41 7.38
N ALA A 249 -19.53 18.74 6.26
CA ALA A 249 -18.76 17.60 5.75
C ALA A 249 -17.46 18.04 5.04
N THR A 250 -16.66 18.83 5.73
CA THR A 250 -15.33 19.28 5.30
C THR A 250 -14.45 19.54 6.51
N THR A 251 -13.15 19.28 6.36
CA THR A 251 -12.16 19.50 7.42
C THR A 251 -12.01 20.96 7.83
N ASN A 252 -12.42 21.90 6.96
CA ASN A 252 -12.39 23.34 7.21
C ASN A 252 -13.63 23.86 7.96
N SER A 253 -14.68 23.04 8.13
CA SER A 253 -15.87 23.46 8.85
C SER A 253 -15.62 23.55 10.35
N SER A 254 -16.39 24.41 11.04
CA SER A 254 -16.23 24.63 12.47
C SER A 254 -16.48 23.35 13.28
N LYS A 255 -15.69 23.18 14.33
CA LYS A 255 -15.74 22.02 15.22
C LYS A 255 -16.94 22.15 16.17
N ILE A 256 -17.67 21.06 16.35
CA ILE A 256 -18.67 20.90 17.42
C ILE A 256 -17.98 20.33 18.67
N GLY A 257 -17.19 19.27 18.52
CA GLY A 257 -16.48 18.60 19.61
C GLY A 257 -15.59 17.46 19.11
N VAL A 258 -14.86 16.83 20.00
CA VAL A 258 -14.17 15.55 19.75
C VAL A 258 -14.97 14.46 20.43
N LEU A 259 -15.33 13.43 19.68
CA LEU A 259 -15.95 12.24 20.22
C LEU A 259 -14.86 11.20 20.48
N PRO A 260 -14.69 10.74 21.74
CA PRO A 260 -13.63 9.79 22.08
C PRO A 260 -13.94 8.38 21.55
N LYS A 261 -12.92 7.52 21.56
CA LYS A 261 -13.05 6.08 21.32
C LYS A 261 -14.18 5.48 22.17
N GLY A 262 -14.98 4.62 21.57
CA GLY A 262 -16.16 4.00 22.18
C GLY A 262 -17.44 4.80 22.02
N SER A 263 -17.37 6.07 21.57
CA SER A 263 -18.60 6.85 21.26
C SER A 263 -19.38 6.19 20.14
N VAL A 264 -20.72 6.17 20.30
CA VAL A 264 -21.65 5.66 19.30
C VAL A 264 -22.39 6.86 18.69
N VAL A 265 -22.39 6.96 17.37
CA VAL A 265 -23.05 8.00 16.59
C VAL A 265 -24.14 7.37 15.73
N GLU A 266 -25.38 7.73 15.94
CA GLU A 266 -26.49 7.40 15.04
C GLU A 266 -26.44 8.35 13.84
N TYR A 267 -26.62 7.80 12.63
CA TYR A 267 -26.57 8.58 11.39
C TYR A 267 -27.72 8.22 10.45
N ASP A 268 -28.06 9.12 9.55
CA ASP A 268 -29.16 8.99 8.58
C ASP A 268 -28.72 9.13 7.13
N ALA A 269 -27.44 9.45 6.89
CA ALA A 269 -26.87 9.53 5.56
C ALA A 269 -25.33 9.43 5.58
N PHE A 270 -24.76 9.08 4.44
CA PHE A 270 -23.30 9.16 4.21
C PHE A 270 -22.99 9.94 2.92
N ALA A 271 -21.76 10.43 2.83
CA ALA A 271 -21.26 11.11 1.64
C ALA A 271 -19.76 10.92 1.49
N HIS A 272 -19.27 11.02 0.26
CA HIS A 272 -17.86 11.12 -0.09
C HIS A 272 -17.51 12.57 -0.39
N SER A 273 -16.69 13.21 0.43
CA SER A 273 -16.34 14.62 0.28
C SER A 273 -14.97 14.94 0.86
N GLY A 274 -14.18 15.74 0.13
CA GLY A 274 -12.90 16.27 0.60
C GLY A 274 -11.89 15.22 1.05
N GLY A 275 -11.87 14.04 0.42
CA GLY A 275 -10.96 12.96 0.77
C GLY A 275 -11.40 12.08 1.95
N TYR A 276 -12.67 12.21 2.39
CA TYR A 276 -13.21 11.44 3.51
C TYR A 276 -14.60 10.89 3.21
N VAL A 277 -14.96 9.80 3.88
CA VAL A 277 -16.34 9.34 3.96
C VAL A 277 -16.94 9.88 5.22
N TRP A 278 -17.99 10.67 5.07
CA TRP A 278 -18.70 11.36 6.14
C TRP A 278 -20.01 10.65 6.46
N ILE A 279 -20.42 10.67 7.72
CA ILE A 279 -21.79 10.37 8.14
C ILE A 279 -22.45 11.63 8.66
N ARG A 280 -23.77 11.73 8.45
CA ARG A 280 -24.60 12.83 8.92
C ARG A 280 -25.35 12.39 10.15
N GLN A 281 -25.08 13.05 11.28
CA GLN A 281 -25.76 12.85 12.54
C GLN A 281 -26.94 13.84 12.68
N PRO A 282 -28.18 13.35 12.73
CA PRO A 282 -29.31 14.23 13.10
C PRO A 282 -29.13 14.76 14.52
N ARG A 283 -29.38 16.07 14.70
CA ARG A 283 -29.37 16.74 15.99
C ARG A 283 -30.74 17.40 16.22
N GLY A 284 -31.05 17.76 17.45
CA GLY A 284 -32.24 18.50 17.72
C GLY A 284 -32.34 19.79 16.87
N ASN A 285 -33.53 20.31 16.71
CA ASN A 285 -33.83 21.57 15.98
C ASN A 285 -33.54 21.56 14.46
N GLY A 286 -33.54 20.39 13.81
CA GLY A 286 -33.27 20.28 12.37
C GLY A 286 -31.82 20.51 11.96
N GLN A 287 -30.91 20.56 12.92
CA GLN A 287 -29.48 20.68 12.66
C GLN A 287 -28.83 19.31 12.50
N PHE A 288 -27.64 19.28 11.88
CA PHE A 288 -26.86 18.09 11.67
C PHE A 288 -25.42 18.29 12.13
N GLY A 289 -24.84 17.23 12.69
CA GLY A 289 -23.40 17.08 12.86
C GLY A 289 -22.82 16.18 11.78
N TYR A 290 -21.56 16.38 11.44
CA TYR A 290 -20.87 15.63 10.39
C TYR A 290 -19.59 15.02 10.95
N LEU A 291 -19.46 13.71 10.81
CA LEU A 291 -18.34 12.95 11.33
C LEU A 291 -17.62 12.21 10.19
N PRO A 292 -16.31 12.42 9.97
CA PRO A 292 -15.56 11.58 9.04
C PRO A 292 -15.35 10.21 9.68
N THR A 293 -15.54 9.15 8.90
CA THR A 293 -15.52 7.76 9.39
C THR A 293 -14.41 6.92 8.75
N GLY A 294 -13.62 7.56 7.93
CA GLY A 294 -12.49 7.00 7.21
C GLY A 294 -12.13 7.87 6.02
N GLU A 295 -11.00 7.57 5.42
CA GLU A 295 -10.52 8.25 4.22
C GLU A 295 -11.22 7.76 2.98
N ASP A 296 -11.32 8.64 1.98
CA ASP A 296 -11.88 8.40 0.67
C ASP A 296 -10.90 8.78 -0.44
N ARG A 297 -10.93 8.01 -1.51
CA ARG A 297 -10.26 8.39 -2.77
C ARG A 297 -11.20 8.11 -3.94
N ASN A 298 -11.57 9.18 -4.65
CA ASN A 298 -12.42 9.10 -5.84
C ASN A 298 -13.72 8.29 -5.62
N GLY A 299 -14.40 8.53 -4.47
CA GLY A 299 -15.64 7.84 -4.13
C GLY A 299 -15.44 6.42 -3.57
N THR A 300 -14.21 6.04 -3.26
CA THR A 300 -13.90 4.73 -2.67
C THR A 300 -13.33 4.90 -1.27
N ARG A 301 -13.97 4.31 -0.26
CA ARG A 301 -13.48 4.30 1.13
C ARG A 301 -12.17 3.52 1.22
N LEU A 302 -11.16 4.09 1.86
CA LEU A 302 -9.84 3.47 2.03
C LEU A 302 -9.69 2.74 3.37
N ASN A 303 -10.27 3.25 4.43
CA ASN A 303 -10.17 2.70 5.79
C ASN A 303 -11.43 2.95 6.62
N TYR A 304 -11.44 2.41 7.84
CA TYR A 304 -12.52 2.60 8.81
C TYR A 304 -11.93 3.07 10.14
N TRP A 305 -12.44 4.18 10.66
CA TRP A 305 -12.08 4.70 11.99
C TRP A 305 -13.03 4.21 13.09
N GLY A 306 -13.90 3.28 12.73
CA GLY A 306 -14.87 2.66 13.62
C GLY A 306 -15.60 1.50 12.98
N LYS A 307 -16.64 1.04 13.66
CA LYS A 307 -17.48 -0.07 13.23
C LYS A 307 -18.90 0.42 12.97
N PHE A 308 -19.46 0.02 11.83
CA PHE A 308 -20.87 0.23 11.49
C PHE A 308 -21.71 -0.94 11.99
N THR A 309 -22.90 -0.63 12.51
CA THR A 309 -23.95 -1.60 12.87
C THR A 309 -25.30 -1.02 12.48
N GLU A 310 -26.26 -1.90 12.20
CA GLU A 310 -27.65 -1.52 11.93
C GLU A 310 -28.34 -0.98 13.17
#